data_12485ef3ccb74f48aaba91bcd6d8dfe7
#
_entry.id   12485ef3ccb74f48aaba91bcd6d8dfe7
#
_cell.length_a   1.000
_cell.length_b   1.000
_cell.length_c   1.000
_cell.angle_alpha   90.00
_cell.angle_beta   90.00
_cell.angle_gamma   90.00
#
_symmetry.space_group_name_H-M   'P 1'
#
loop_
_entity.id
_entity.type
_entity.pdbx_description
1 polymer ?
#
loop_
_entity_poly.entity_id
_entity_poly.type
_entity_poly.pdbx_seq_one_letter_code
_entity_poly.pdbx_strand_id
1 'polypeptide(L)'
;GKITRTALLLLGKSEAKYFFDGFIPRITWTLYNADNSVKAYEHFDIPMLMAVDKVYSRIRNVKYRYIAGQQTLFPDEVDQYEPELIKEIINNCIAHQDYRLRGKINVEEFEDRLVFINEGAFIPETIEQALEPGYKPPYYRNVFLCNAMVNLYMIDTNSMGIPMMYQIQRDKCFPLPTYDLNTINRVTVTVYGKILDKNCLLYTSDAADDTP
;
A
#
# COMPACT_ATOMS: atom_id res chain seq x y z
N GLY A 1 14.33 18.73 -25.61
CA GLY A 1 13.56 17.46 -25.54
C GLY A 1 12.18 17.70 -24.97
N LYS A 2 11.19 16.88 -25.32
CA LYS A 2 9.83 16.97 -24.75
C LYS A 2 9.85 16.32 -23.37
N ILE A 3 9.30 17.00 -22.35
CA ILE A 3 9.11 16.43 -21.02
C ILE A 3 7.79 15.64 -21.04
N THR A 4 7.81 14.40 -20.53
CA THR A 4 6.63 13.54 -20.47
C THR A 4 5.81 13.84 -19.22
N ARG A 5 4.49 13.53 -19.24
CA ARG A 5 3.63 13.60 -18.04
C ARG A 5 4.14 12.69 -16.92
N THR A 6 4.70 11.53 -17.26
CA THR A 6 5.33 10.64 -16.28
C THR A 6 6.51 11.31 -15.57
N ALA A 7 7.39 11.99 -16.31
CA ALA A 7 8.50 12.71 -15.69
C ALA A 7 8.01 13.83 -14.76
N LEU A 8 6.96 14.57 -15.16
CA LEU A 8 6.34 15.58 -14.31
C LEU A 8 5.70 14.96 -13.06
N LEU A 9 5.02 13.83 -13.21
CA LEU A 9 4.34 13.12 -12.11
C LEU A 9 5.34 12.61 -11.07
N LEU A 10 6.39 11.93 -11.52
CA LEU A 10 7.35 11.26 -10.62
C LEU A 10 8.39 12.21 -10.05
N LEU A 11 8.87 13.18 -10.85
CA LEU A 11 10.07 13.99 -10.55
C LEU A 11 9.83 15.50 -10.62
N GLY A 12 8.65 15.92 -11.05
CA GLY A 12 8.34 17.34 -11.25
C GLY A 12 8.33 18.12 -9.93
N LYS A 13 8.80 19.36 -9.96
CA LYS A 13 8.62 20.28 -8.84
C LYS A 13 7.15 20.61 -8.64
N SER A 14 6.79 21.16 -7.49
CA SER A 14 5.38 21.48 -7.13
C SER A 14 4.67 22.34 -8.18
N GLU A 15 5.39 23.22 -8.88
CA GLU A 15 4.86 24.09 -9.94
C GLU A 15 4.46 23.28 -11.19
N ALA A 16 5.04 22.10 -11.40
CA ALA A 16 4.70 21.25 -12.53
C ALA A 16 3.25 20.74 -12.50
N LYS A 17 2.57 20.81 -11.35
CA LYS A 17 1.14 20.47 -11.22
C LYS A 17 0.25 21.22 -12.21
N TYR A 18 0.61 22.43 -12.61
CA TYR A 18 -0.15 23.23 -13.57
C TYR A 18 -0.15 22.64 -15.01
N PHE A 19 0.73 21.70 -15.32
CA PHE A 19 0.77 21.00 -16.61
C PHE A 19 -0.17 19.79 -16.69
N PHE A 20 -1.01 19.57 -15.69
CA PHE A 20 -2.00 18.48 -15.67
C PHE A 20 -3.43 18.95 -15.99
N ASP A 21 -3.59 19.96 -16.83
CA ASP A 21 -4.89 20.44 -17.35
C ASP A 21 -5.92 20.75 -16.24
N GLY A 22 -5.47 21.42 -15.19
CA GLY A 22 -6.31 21.83 -14.06
C GLY A 22 -6.60 20.71 -13.05
N PHE A 23 -6.05 19.52 -13.23
CA PHE A 23 -6.06 18.44 -12.26
C PHE A 23 -4.71 18.40 -11.52
N ILE A 24 -4.74 18.21 -10.21
CA ILE A 24 -3.54 18.08 -9.40
C ILE A 24 -3.42 16.62 -8.96
N PRO A 25 -2.49 15.82 -9.55
CA PRO A 25 -2.22 14.50 -9.04
C PRO A 25 -1.72 14.58 -7.60
N ARG A 26 -2.39 13.85 -6.70
CA ARG A 26 -2.05 13.87 -5.28
C ARG A 26 -2.43 12.61 -4.55
N ILE A 27 -1.77 12.38 -3.44
CA ILE A 27 -2.17 11.44 -2.42
C ILE A 27 -2.72 12.25 -1.24
N THR A 28 -3.87 11.86 -0.72
CA THR A 28 -4.43 12.46 0.51
C THR A 28 -4.38 11.42 1.60
N TRP A 29 -3.65 11.70 2.67
CA TRP A 29 -3.74 10.93 3.90
C TRP A 29 -4.77 11.57 4.83
N THR A 30 -5.61 10.74 5.45
CA THR A 30 -6.64 11.16 6.40
C THR A 30 -6.62 10.24 7.60
N LEU A 31 -6.50 10.82 8.80
CA LEU A 31 -6.58 10.10 10.07
C LEU A 31 -7.98 10.28 10.65
N TYR A 32 -8.60 9.17 11.05
CA TYR A 32 -9.91 9.15 11.67
C TYR A 32 -9.84 8.88 13.17
N ASN A 33 -10.77 9.45 13.92
CA ASN A 33 -11.06 9.10 15.31
C ASN A 33 -11.88 7.80 15.37
N ALA A 34 -12.07 7.24 16.57
CA ALA A 34 -12.89 6.05 16.80
C ALA A 34 -14.37 6.22 16.39
N ASP A 35 -14.89 7.45 16.39
CA ASP A 35 -16.24 7.81 15.94
C ASP A 35 -16.33 8.08 14.42
N ASN A 36 -15.27 7.77 13.67
CA ASN A 36 -15.11 8.06 12.24
C ASN A 36 -15.11 9.55 11.86
N SER A 37 -14.98 10.46 12.81
CA SER A 37 -14.71 11.86 12.50
C SER A 37 -13.26 12.06 12.05
N VAL A 38 -13.02 13.02 11.15
CA VAL A 38 -11.67 13.35 10.68
C VAL A 38 -10.90 14.03 11.81
N LYS A 39 -9.76 13.44 12.19
CA LYS A 39 -8.83 13.99 13.18
C LYS A 39 -7.77 14.87 12.54
N ALA A 40 -7.21 14.43 11.41
CA ALA A 40 -6.18 15.15 10.67
C ALA A 40 -6.20 14.72 9.21
N TYR A 41 -5.68 15.55 8.33
CA TYR A 41 -5.43 15.17 6.94
C TYR A 41 -4.25 15.97 6.38
N GLU A 42 -3.62 15.41 5.35
CA GLU A 42 -2.56 16.08 4.60
C GLU A 42 -2.60 15.68 3.13
N HIS A 43 -2.24 16.62 2.27
CA HIS A 43 -2.15 16.40 0.83
C HIS A 43 -0.70 16.37 0.38
N PHE A 44 -0.35 15.36 -0.38
CA PHE A 44 0.97 15.17 -0.98
C PHE A 44 0.83 15.27 -2.48
N ASP A 45 1.24 16.41 -3.02
CA ASP A 45 1.28 16.66 -4.46
C ASP A 45 2.57 16.05 -5.06
N ILE A 46 2.74 16.19 -6.37
CA ILE A 46 4.00 15.79 -7.06
C ILE A 46 5.23 16.47 -6.40
N PRO A 47 6.40 15.83 -6.44
CA PRO A 47 6.74 14.57 -7.12
C PRO A 47 6.30 13.33 -6.36
N MET A 48 5.69 12.37 -7.08
CA MET A 48 5.18 11.13 -6.45
C MET A 48 6.29 10.28 -5.85
N LEU A 49 7.50 10.31 -6.42
CA LEU A 49 8.67 9.63 -5.86
C LEU A 49 8.90 9.99 -4.39
N MET A 50 8.73 11.28 -4.03
CA MET A 50 8.91 11.74 -2.65
C MET A 50 7.61 11.63 -1.83
N ALA A 51 6.45 11.63 -2.49
CA ALA A 51 5.16 11.56 -1.81
C ALA A 51 4.99 10.22 -1.08
N VAL A 52 5.50 9.12 -1.61
CA VAL A 52 5.43 7.79 -1.00
C VAL A 52 6.04 7.79 0.40
N ASP A 53 7.28 8.27 0.54
CA ASP A 53 7.97 8.31 1.84
C ASP A 53 7.30 9.30 2.82
N LYS A 54 6.79 10.42 2.31
CA LYS A 54 6.06 11.40 3.13
C LYS A 54 4.76 10.81 3.67
N VAL A 55 3.97 10.12 2.84
CA VAL A 55 2.75 9.44 3.27
C VAL A 55 3.08 8.37 4.30
N TYR A 56 4.09 7.53 4.02
CA TYR A 56 4.55 6.53 4.97
C TYR A 56 4.90 7.13 6.34
N SER A 57 5.62 8.25 6.36
CA SER A 57 6.03 8.93 7.60
C SER A 57 4.86 9.52 8.40
N ARG A 58 3.67 9.68 7.78
CA ARG A 58 2.46 10.15 8.46
C ARG A 58 1.68 9.04 9.14
N ILE A 59 1.76 7.84 8.60
CA ILE A 59 1.07 6.67 9.17
C ILE A 59 1.67 6.36 10.54
N ARG A 60 0.79 6.26 11.55
CA ARG A 60 1.17 5.90 12.92
C ARG A 60 1.42 4.40 12.98
N ASN A 61 2.59 3.97 12.62
CA ASN A 61 2.95 2.56 12.68
C ASN A 61 3.31 2.18 14.13
N VAL A 62 2.29 1.78 14.90
CA VAL A 62 2.46 1.39 16.31
C VAL A 62 3.18 0.04 16.37
N LYS A 63 4.05 -0.13 17.37
CA LYS A 63 4.69 -1.42 17.63
C LYS A 63 3.93 -2.19 18.68
N TYR A 64 3.58 -3.42 18.37
CA TYR A 64 3.08 -4.38 19.35
C TYR A 64 4.26 -5.03 20.07
N ARG A 65 4.18 -5.12 21.39
CA ARG A 65 5.15 -5.83 22.21
C ARG A 65 4.48 -7.06 22.80
N TYR A 66 5.08 -8.20 22.62
CA TYR A 66 4.65 -9.42 23.26
C TYR A 66 5.85 -10.20 23.79
N ILE A 67 5.64 -10.99 24.84
CA ILE A 67 6.68 -11.85 25.39
C ILE A 67 6.45 -13.23 24.75
N ALA A 68 7.32 -13.63 23.83
CA ALA A 68 7.32 -14.95 23.24
C ALA A 68 7.94 -15.94 24.21
N GLY A 69 7.08 -16.76 24.85
CA GLY A 69 7.51 -17.89 25.68
C GLY A 69 8.22 -17.53 26.99
N GLN A 70 8.57 -18.57 27.77
CA GLN A 70 9.26 -18.41 29.07
C GLN A 70 10.80 -18.21 28.95
N GLN A 71 11.33 -18.14 27.73
CA GLN A 71 12.79 -18.18 27.50
C GLN A 71 13.42 -16.86 27.06
N THR A 72 12.64 -15.83 26.73
CA THR A 72 13.18 -14.53 26.33
C THR A 72 13.02 -13.50 27.43
N LEU A 73 14.13 -12.85 27.79
CA LEU A 73 14.14 -11.74 28.76
C LEU A 73 13.61 -10.42 28.17
N PHE A 74 13.49 -10.34 26.84
CA PHE A 74 13.08 -9.15 26.13
C PHE A 74 11.82 -9.43 25.31
N PRO A 75 10.84 -8.51 25.31
CA PRO A 75 9.67 -8.64 24.44
C PRO A 75 10.07 -8.49 22.96
N ASP A 76 9.49 -9.31 22.12
CA ASP A 76 9.54 -9.13 20.67
C ASP A 76 8.67 -7.94 20.26
N GLU A 77 9.14 -7.17 19.29
CA GLU A 77 8.41 -6.04 18.75
C GLU A 77 7.98 -6.34 17.31
N VAL A 78 6.69 -6.20 17.03
CA VAL A 78 6.12 -6.35 15.69
C VAL A 78 5.46 -5.04 15.29
N ASP A 79 5.85 -4.51 14.14
CA ASP A 79 5.20 -3.33 13.58
C ASP A 79 3.73 -3.65 13.23
N GLN A 80 2.82 -2.70 13.52
CA GLN A 80 1.41 -2.83 13.14
C GLN A 80 1.26 -3.07 11.64
N TYR A 81 2.06 -2.38 10.83
CA TYR A 81 2.10 -2.55 9.38
C TYR A 81 3.55 -2.68 8.93
N GLU A 82 3.84 -3.69 8.12
CA GLU A 82 5.18 -3.79 7.52
C GLU A 82 5.45 -2.62 6.57
N PRO A 83 6.60 -1.97 6.66
CA PRO A 83 6.98 -0.86 5.79
C PRO A 83 6.88 -1.20 4.31
N GLU A 84 7.31 -2.41 3.93
CA GLU A 84 7.28 -2.91 2.55
C GLU A 84 5.84 -3.03 2.04
N LEU A 85 4.92 -3.53 2.87
CA LEU A 85 3.51 -3.66 2.51
C LEU A 85 2.88 -2.30 2.25
N ILE A 86 3.11 -1.30 3.12
CA ILE A 86 2.57 0.05 2.93
C ILE A 86 3.11 0.67 1.64
N LYS A 87 4.43 0.59 1.42
CA LYS A 87 5.08 1.15 0.23
C LYS A 87 4.58 0.48 -1.05
N GLU A 88 4.44 -0.84 -1.04
CA GLU A 88 3.91 -1.59 -2.17
C GLU A 88 2.50 -1.13 -2.55
N ILE A 89 1.59 -0.99 -1.57
CA ILE A 89 0.21 -0.57 -1.85
C ILE A 89 0.19 0.86 -2.40
N ILE A 90 0.94 1.79 -1.82
CA ILE A 90 0.99 3.18 -2.30
C ILE A 90 1.52 3.23 -3.73
N ASN A 91 2.59 2.49 -4.02
CA ASN A 91 3.16 2.41 -5.35
C ASN A 91 2.18 1.77 -6.35
N ASN A 92 1.46 0.72 -5.96
CA ASN A 92 0.40 0.13 -6.76
C ASN A 92 -0.72 1.13 -7.05
N CYS A 93 -1.14 1.91 -6.07
CA CYS A 93 -2.11 2.98 -6.30
C CYS A 93 -1.62 3.98 -7.35
N ILE A 94 -0.35 4.40 -7.30
CA ILE A 94 0.24 5.32 -8.28
C ILE A 94 0.31 4.67 -9.67
N ALA A 95 0.80 3.44 -9.76
CA ALA A 95 0.99 2.71 -11.01
C ALA A 95 -0.33 2.43 -11.73
N HIS A 96 -1.39 2.10 -10.96
CA HIS A 96 -2.69 1.66 -11.48
C HIS A 96 -3.78 2.73 -11.47
N GLN A 97 -3.51 3.94 -10.95
CA GLN A 97 -4.43 5.08 -11.01
C GLN A 97 -4.87 5.38 -12.46
N ASP A 98 -6.15 5.53 -12.69
CA ASP A 98 -6.65 6.10 -13.95
C ASP A 98 -6.65 7.63 -13.87
N TYR A 99 -5.55 8.23 -14.30
CA TYR A 99 -5.37 9.68 -14.27
C TYR A 99 -6.36 10.44 -15.17
N ARG A 100 -7.06 9.76 -16.08
CA ARG A 100 -8.12 10.36 -16.93
C ARG A 100 -9.37 10.67 -16.12
N LEU A 101 -9.62 9.92 -15.05
CA LEU A 101 -10.74 10.13 -14.15
C LEU A 101 -10.54 11.33 -13.21
N ARG A 102 -9.33 11.91 -13.20
CA ARG A 102 -8.99 13.10 -12.41
C ARG A 102 -9.24 12.93 -10.90
N GLY A 103 -9.30 11.70 -10.42
CA GLY A 103 -9.44 11.38 -9.00
C GLY A 103 -8.09 11.44 -8.27
N LYS A 104 -8.15 11.50 -6.96
CA LYS A 104 -6.99 11.45 -6.08
C LYS A 104 -6.82 10.04 -5.49
N ILE A 105 -5.60 9.71 -5.08
CA ILE A 105 -5.35 8.54 -4.26
C ILE A 105 -5.65 8.93 -2.81
N ASN A 106 -6.43 8.10 -2.09
CA ASN A 106 -6.69 8.32 -0.66
C ASN A 106 -6.03 7.22 0.16
N VAL A 107 -5.43 7.61 1.27
CA VAL A 107 -4.91 6.74 2.32
C VAL A 107 -5.63 7.11 3.60
N GLU A 108 -6.51 6.26 4.06
CA GLU A 108 -7.34 6.48 5.23
C GLU A 108 -6.82 5.63 6.39
N GLU A 109 -6.49 6.27 7.49
CA GLU A 109 -5.94 5.61 8.67
C GLU A 109 -6.97 5.62 9.79
N PHE A 110 -7.31 4.41 10.22
CA PHE A 110 -8.14 4.13 11.39
C PHE A 110 -7.26 3.54 12.51
N GLU A 111 -7.88 3.24 13.64
CA GLU A 111 -7.15 2.67 14.78
C GLU A 111 -6.58 1.27 14.48
N ASP A 112 -7.33 0.47 13.73
CA ASP A 112 -7.06 -0.96 13.50
C ASP A 112 -6.79 -1.33 12.03
N ARG A 113 -6.85 -0.36 11.11
CA ARG A 113 -6.69 -0.62 9.68
C ARG A 113 -6.25 0.61 8.90
N LEU A 114 -5.63 0.34 7.76
CA LEU A 114 -5.39 1.31 6.69
C LEU A 114 -6.27 0.97 5.49
N VAL A 115 -6.86 1.98 4.87
CA VAL A 115 -7.66 1.83 3.66
C VAL A 115 -7.03 2.66 2.54
N PHE A 116 -6.71 2.02 1.43
CA PHE A 116 -6.12 2.65 0.25
C PHE A 116 -7.13 2.64 -0.88
N ILE A 117 -7.35 3.80 -1.48
CA ILE A 117 -8.36 3.98 -2.52
C ILE A 117 -7.72 4.65 -3.73
N ASN A 118 -7.86 4.04 -4.90
CA ASN A 118 -7.46 4.65 -6.15
C ASN A 118 -8.55 4.49 -7.23
N GLU A 119 -8.59 5.43 -8.15
CA GLU A 119 -9.51 5.38 -9.28
C GLU A 119 -8.92 4.53 -10.40
N GLY A 120 -9.77 3.70 -11.00
CA GLY A 120 -9.46 2.78 -12.08
C GLY A 120 -9.98 1.37 -11.80
N ALA A 121 -10.43 0.66 -12.82
CA ALA A 121 -10.87 -0.71 -12.68
C ALA A 121 -9.71 -1.61 -12.23
N PHE A 122 -10.00 -2.64 -11.45
CA PHE A 122 -9.05 -3.69 -11.12
C PHE A 122 -8.71 -4.46 -12.39
N ILE A 123 -7.42 -4.62 -12.70
CA ILE A 123 -7.01 -5.24 -13.98
C ILE A 123 -7.19 -6.76 -13.95
N PRO A 124 -6.79 -7.49 -12.87
CA PRO A 124 -7.24 -8.86 -12.70
C PRO A 124 -8.78 -8.89 -12.56
N GLU A 125 -9.43 -9.93 -13.06
CA GLU A 125 -10.89 -10.04 -12.92
C GLU A 125 -11.29 -10.27 -11.46
N THR A 126 -10.49 -11.07 -10.74
CA THR A 126 -10.70 -11.37 -9.31
C THR A 126 -9.38 -11.34 -8.52
N ILE A 127 -9.49 -11.29 -7.20
CA ILE A 127 -8.32 -11.40 -6.32
C ILE A 127 -7.70 -12.79 -6.39
N GLU A 128 -8.51 -13.82 -6.50
CA GLU A 128 -8.05 -15.21 -6.63
C GLU A 128 -7.14 -15.35 -7.83
N GLN A 129 -7.52 -14.76 -8.97
CA GLN A 129 -6.69 -14.74 -10.18
C GLN A 129 -5.35 -14.01 -9.93
N ALA A 130 -5.38 -12.87 -9.23
CA ALA A 130 -4.16 -12.13 -8.91
C ALA A 130 -3.21 -12.89 -7.98
N LEU A 131 -3.74 -13.85 -7.21
CA LEU A 131 -2.97 -14.69 -6.29
C LEU A 131 -2.45 -15.99 -6.92
N GLU A 132 -2.86 -16.30 -8.16
CA GLU A 132 -2.38 -17.49 -8.87
C GLU A 132 -0.86 -17.41 -9.12
N PRO A 133 -0.12 -18.51 -8.87
CA PRO A 133 1.32 -18.53 -9.13
C PRO A 133 1.64 -18.21 -10.60
N GLY A 134 2.48 -17.21 -10.81
CA GLY A 134 2.91 -16.81 -12.15
C GLY A 134 1.87 -15.99 -12.94
N TYR A 135 0.79 -15.54 -12.30
CA TYR A 135 -0.16 -14.64 -12.94
C TYR A 135 0.56 -13.39 -13.48
N LYS A 136 0.23 -13.03 -14.69
CA LYS A 136 0.69 -11.79 -15.33
C LYS A 136 -0.53 -11.03 -15.85
N PRO A 137 -0.68 -9.75 -15.50
CA PRO A 137 -1.78 -8.95 -16.00
C PRO A 137 -1.72 -8.86 -17.54
N PRO A 138 -2.87 -8.92 -18.23
CA PRO A 138 -2.92 -8.88 -19.68
C PRO A 138 -2.43 -7.56 -20.28
N TYR A 139 -2.46 -6.48 -19.49
CA TYR A 139 -1.96 -5.16 -19.84
C TYR A 139 -1.67 -4.33 -18.59
N TYR A 140 -0.92 -3.25 -18.77
CA TYR A 140 -0.74 -2.21 -17.77
C TYR A 140 -1.43 -0.94 -18.23
N ARG A 141 -2.25 -0.30 -17.36
CA ARG A 141 -2.94 0.95 -17.70
C ARG A 141 -1.96 2.08 -18.05
N ASN A 142 -0.88 2.19 -17.30
CA ASN A 142 0.11 3.24 -17.43
C ASN A 142 1.50 2.66 -17.74
N VAL A 143 1.65 1.98 -18.90
CA VAL A 143 2.88 1.24 -19.26
C VAL A 143 4.13 2.08 -19.09
N PHE A 144 4.14 3.31 -19.62
CA PHE A 144 5.31 4.18 -19.54
C PHE A 144 5.61 4.61 -18.08
N LEU A 145 4.58 4.85 -17.27
CA LEU A 145 4.73 5.14 -15.85
C LEU A 145 5.27 3.93 -15.09
N CYS A 146 4.72 2.74 -15.30
CA CYS A 146 5.19 1.52 -14.65
C CYS A 146 6.67 1.25 -14.98
N ASN A 147 7.07 1.36 -16.25
CA ASN A 147 8.47 1.20 -16.64
C ASN A 147 9.40 2.25 -15.97
N ALA A 148 8.96 3.49 -15.84
CA ALA A 148 9.71 4.50 -15.13
C ALA A 148 9.82 4.20 -13.64
N MET A 149 8.75 3.72 -13.01
CA MET A 149 8.74 3.33 -11.60
C MET A 149 9.65 2.13 -11.32
N VAL A 150 9.71 1.15 -12.23
CA VAL A 150 10.68 0.03 -12.16
C VAL A 150 12.11 0.57 -12.19
N ASN A 151 12.45 1.46 -13.13
CA ASN A 151 13.78 2.05 -13.23
C ASN A 151 14.17 2.90 -12.02
N LEU A 152 13.18 3.40 -11.28
CA LEU A 152 13.37 4.14 -10.03
C LEU A 152 13.29 3.25 -8.78
N TYR A 153 13.21 1.94 -8.94
CA TYR A 153 13.09 0.96 -7.85
C TYR A 153 11.88 1.21 -6.93
N MET A 154 10.81 1.79 -7.48
CA MET A 154 9.55 1.98 -6.76
C MET A 154 8.68 0.72 -6.76
N ILE A 155 8.68 -0.02 -7.86
CA ILE A 155 7.94 -1.29 -8.04
C ILE A 155 8.86 -2.36 -8.62
N ASP A 156 8.52 -3.64 -8.34
CA ASP A 156 9.20 -4.80 -8.93
C ASP A 156 8.43 -5.30 -10.17
N THR A 157 9.14 -6.00 -11.04
CA THR A 157 8.60 -6.61 -12.27
C THR A 157 8.04 -8.02 -12.05
N ASN A 158 8.27 -8.61 -10.88
CA ASN A 158 8.00 -10.03 -10.62
C ASN A 158 6.51 -10.35 -10.34
N SER A 159 5.61 -9.37 -10.41
CA SER A 159 4.16 -9.52 -10.11
C SER A 159 3.87 -10.13 -8.73
N MET A 160 4.80 -9.93 -7.77
CA MET A 160 4.72 -10.50 -6.42
C MET A 160 3.98 -9.60 -5.43
N GLY A 161 3.57 -8.38 -5.82
CA GLY A 161 3.03 -7.38 -4.90
C GLY A 161 1.82 -7.87 -4.10
N ILE A 162 0.75 -8.32 -4.77
CA ILE A 162 -0.45 -8.83 -4.09
C ILE A 162 -0.15 -10.11 -3.29
N PRO A 163 0.49 -11.16 -3.86
CA PRO A 163 0.87 -12.34 -3.09
C PRO A 163 1.74 -12.03 -1.87
N MET A 164 2.70 -11.13 -1.99
CA MET A 164 3.57 -10.69 -0.89
C MET A 164 2.75 -10.06 0.25
N MET A 165 1.80 -9.17 -0.06
CA MET A 165 0.94 -8.55 0.95
C MET A 165 0.14 -9.58 1.74
N TYR A 166 -0.40 -10.60 1.07
CA TYR A 166 -1.11 -11.70 1.70
C TYR A 166 -0.19 -12.54 2.58
N GLN A 167 1.04 -12.82 2.11
CA GLN A 167 2.02 -13.58 2.87
C GLN A 167 2.44 -12.83 4.15
N ILE A 168 2.78 -11.53 4.05
CA ILE A 168 3.13 -10.71 5.20
C ILE A 168 2.03 -10.73 6.28
N GLN A 169 0.76 -10.55 5.89
CA GLN A 169 -0.34 -10.55 6.84
C GLN A 169 -0.55 -11.92 7.49
N ARG A 170 -0.37 -13.00 6.71
CA ARG A 170 -0.46 -14.38 7.20
C ARG A 170 0.63 -14.67 8.23
N ASP A 171 1.89 -14.32 7.92
CA ASP A 171 3.05 -14.56 8.77
C ASP A 171 2.94 -13.79 10.11
N LYS A 172 2.25 -12.65 10.09
CA LYS A 172 1.96 -11.86 11.29
C LYS A 172 0.69 -12.29 12.04
N CYS A 173 -0.03 -13.30 11.54
CA CYS A 173 -1.33 -13.70 12.06
C CYS A 173 -2.34 -12.54 12.13
N PHE A 174 -2.27 -11.65 11.16
CA PHE A 174 -3.22 -10.56 10.95
C PHE A 174 -4.30 -10.97 9.95
N PRO A 175 -5.47 -10.32 9.95
CA PRO A 175 -6.47 -10.54 8.90
C PRO A 175 -5.87 -10.27 7.52
N LEU A 176 -6.20 -11.13 6.55
CA LEU A 176 -5.75 -10.95 5.18
C LEU A 176 -6.27 -9.63 4.59
N PRO A 177 -5.53 -9.02 3.65
CA PRO A 177 -6.02 -7.83 2.97
C PRO A 177 -7.34 -8.10 2.27
N THR A 178 -8.24 -7.12 2.29
CA THR A 178 -9.52 -7.20 1.57
C THR A 178 -9.58 -6.18 0.46
N TYR A 179 -10.22 -6.57 -0.65
CA TYR A 179 -10.42 -5.71 -1.82
C TYR A 179 -11.91 -5.49 -2.02
N ASP A 180 -12.35 -4.23 -1.99
CA ASP A 180 -13.68 -3.85 -2.43
C ASP A 180 -13.60 -3.32 -3.87
N LEU A 181 -14.23 -4.08 -4.78
CA LEU A 181 -14.28 -3.84 -6.22
C LEU A 181 -15.70 -3.50 -6.69
N ASN A 182 -16.65 -3.29 -5.77
CA ASN A 182 -18.07 -3.07 -6.10
C ASN A 182 -18.31 -1.70 -6.76
N THR A 183 -17.45 -0.73 -6.49
CA THR A 183 -17.56 0.59 -7.12
C THR A 183 -16.86 0.57 -8.48
N ILE A 184 -17.61 0.88 -9.52
CA ILE A 184 -17.09 0.94 -10.90
C ILE A 184 -15.91 1.93 -10.95
N ASN A 185 -14.82 1.49 -11.60
CA ASN A 185 -13.60 2.29 -11.74
C ASN A 185 -12.98 2.76 -10.42
N ARG A 186 -13.10 1.96 -9.36
CA ARG A 186 -12.44 2.21 -8.09
C ARG A 186 -11.96 0.91 -7.48
N VAL A 187 -10.76 0.95 -6.93
CA VAL A 187 -10.20 -0.15 -6.12
C VAL A 187 -10.01 0.38 -4.71
N THR A 188 -10.56 -0.35 -3.75
CA THR A 188 -10.35 -0.08 -2.33
C THR A 188 -9.67 -1.29 -1.69
N VAL A 189 -8.49 -1.06 -1.10
CA VAL A 189 -7.72 -2.10 -0.40
C VAL A 189 -7.71 -1.79 1.07
N THR A 190 -8.12 -2.73 1.90
CA THR A 190 -8.03 -2.61 3.36
C THR A 190 -6.97 -3.56 3.89
N VAL A 191 -6.04 -3.00 4.68
CA VAL A 191 -5.02 -3.75 5.42
C VAL A 191 -5.27 -3.60 6.90
N TYR A 192 -5.35 -4.71 7.58
CA TYR A 192 -5.64 -4.73 9.01
C TYR A 192 -4.35 -4.76 9.82
N GLY A 193 -4.30 -3.93 10.85
CA GLY A 193 -3.18 -3.81 11.80
C GLY A 193 -3.53 -4.35 13.17
N LYS A 194 -4.40 -5.37 13.26
CA LYS A 194 -4.83 -5.96 14.52
C LYS A 194 -4.58 -7.47 14.49
N ILE A 195 -3.93 -7.95 15.52
CA ILE A 195 -3.66 -9.38 15.70
C ILE A 195 -4.96 -10.14 15.87
N LEU A 196 -5.17 -11.21 15.08
CA LEU A 196 -6.34 -12.10 15.19
C LEU A 196 -6.31 -12.93 16.47
N ASP A 197 -5.16 -13.54 16.75
CA ASP A 197 -4.93 -14.40 17.92
C ASP A 197 -3.50 -14.21 18.43
N LYS A 198 -3.38 -13.83 19.70
CA LYS A 198 -2.07 -13.70 20.36
C LYS A 198 -1.30 -15.02 20.43
N ASN A 199 -2.02 -16.14 20.45
CA ASN A 199 -1.38 -17.47 20.49
C ASN A 199 -0.74 -17.84 19.12
N CYS A 200 -1.25 -17.32 18.02
CA CYS A 200 -0.69 -17.57 16.69
C CYS A 200 0.76 -17.08 16.57
N LEU A 201 1.11 -15.96 17.18
CA LEU A 201 2.46 -15.41 17.22
C LEU A 201 3.43 -16.30 18.05
N LEU A 202 2.92 -16.98 19.07
CA LEU A 202 3.70 -17.90 19.91
C LEU A 202 4.11 -19.17 19.13
N TYR A 203 3.22 -19.67 18.26
CA TYR A 203 3.50 -20.90 17.46
C TYR A 203 4.46 -20.66 16.29
N THR A 204 4.54 -19.44 15.74
CA THR A 204 5.47 -19.14 14.64
C THR A 204 6.91 -18.99 15.11
N SER A 205 7.15 -18.59 16.37
CA SER A 205 8.49 -18.52 16.94
C SER A 205 9.06 -19.92 17.29
N ASP A 206 8.21 -20.85 17.69
CA ASP A 206 8.65 -22.21 18.06
C ASP A 206 8.94 -23.09 16.83
N ALA A 207 8.29 -22.83 15.68
CA ALA A 207 8.49 -23.59 14.45
C ALA A 207 9.82 -23.27 13.72
N ALA A 208 10.48 -22.18 14.06
CA ALA A 208 11.76 -21.80 13.46
C ALA A 208 12.97 -22.50 14.13
N ASP A 209 12.80 -23.10 15.29
CA ASP A 209 13.88 -23.77 16.06
C ASP A 209 13.96 -25.29 15.84
N ASP A 210 13.00 -25.89 15.12
CA ASP A 210 12.97 -27.34 14.84
C ASP A 210 13.44 -27.70 13.41
N THR A 211 14.60 -27.20 12.99
CA THR A 211 15.30 -27.78 11.84
C THR A 211 16.54 -28.53 12.37
N PRO A 212 16.62 -29.86 12.13
CA PRO A 212 17.75 -30.70 12.55
C PRO A 212 19.03 -30.36 11.78
#